data_b7843c15fd4412ebaa4c0bfe4d9079bc
#
_entry.id   b7843c15fd4412ebaa4c0bfe4d9079bc
#
_cell.length_a   1.000
_cell.length_b   1.000
_cell.length_c   1.000
_cell.angle_alpha   90.00
_cell.angle_beta   90.00
_cell.angle_gamma   90.00
#
_symmetry.space_group_name_H-M   'P 1'
#
loop_
_entity.id
_entity.type
_entity.pdbx_description
1 polymer ?
#
loop_
_entity_poly.entity_id
_entity_poly.type
_entity_poly.pdbx_seq_one_letter_code
_entity_poly.pdbx_strand_id
1 'polypeptide(L)'
;MIFIDRVDITGADGAPAGSSRLVYLAIPVKQSGSTTVGQMIIAGLTSDPKDAPGPFGNYELATTNRMDRSVTVAGKDTMVKEDWEFVAASGERMEVHLTYERAPARKGGSEVKFFSPTNPSSYQIFKIEQGIDIMRNATVPVRDRVKDFSYKAAGGRLGPLFDGSERVVSIDSFHWYNRGIYLP
;
A
#
# COMPACT_ATOMS: atom_id res chain seq x y z
N MET A 1 1.68 -5.93 0.69
CA MET A 1 2.48 -4.76 0.25
C MET A 1 1.52 -3.74 -0.33
N ILE A 2 1.68 -2.46 0.00
CA ILE A 2 0.78 -1.39 -0.44
C ILE A 2 1.61 -0.26 -1.01
N PHE A 3 1.30 0.15 -2.25
CA PHE A 3 1.90 1.27 -2.95
C PHE A 3 0.88 2.41 -3.01
N ILE A 4 1.28 3.61 -2.65
CA ILE A 4 0.39 4.77 -2.60
C ILE A 4 1.05 5.98 -3.24
N ASP A 5 0.37 6.55 -4.24
CA ASP A 5 0.67 7.86 -4.81
C ASP A 5 -0.35 8.84 -4.24
N ARG A 6 0.09 9.65 -3.28
CA ARG A 6 -0.75 10.65 -2.64
C ARG A 6 -0.57 11.97 -3.39
N VAL A 7 -1.54 12.30 -4.21
CA VAL A 7 -1.58 13.55 -4.97
C VAL A 7 -2.68 14.43 -4.37
N ASP A 8 -2.38 15.72 -4.23
CA ASP A 8 -3.33 16.73 -3.73
C ASP A 8 -3.91 16.37 -2.35
N ILE A 9 -3.04 16.03 -1.41
CA ILE A 9 -3.46 15.74 -0.03
C ILE A 9 -4.08 17.00 0.57
N THR A 10 -5.26 16.85 1.14
CA THR A 10 -5.95 17.91 1.88
C THR A 10 -5.98 17.53 3.35
N GLY A 11 -5.56 18.44 4.21
CA GLY A 11 -5.63 18.29 5.67
C GLY A 11 -7.07 18.31 6.18
N ALA A 12 -7.26 17.98 7.45
CA ALA A 12 -8.58 18.00 8.09
C ALA A 12 -9.20 19.39 8.15
N ASP A 13 -8.40 20.43 8.08
CA ASP A 13 -8.77 21.85 8.01
C ASP A 13 -9.08 22.33 6.59
N GLY A 14 -8.98 21.45 5.60
CA GLY A 14 -9.15 21.78 4.18
C GLY A 14 -7.92 22.41 3.52
N ALA A 15 -6.83 22.61 4.25
CA ALA A 15 -5.60 23.17 3.69
C ALA A 15 -4.83 22.14 2.85
N PRO A 16 -4.16 22.57 1.76
CA PRO A 16 -3.25 21.69 1.03
C PRO A 16 -2.14 21.17 1.92
N ALA A 17 -1.93 19.85 1.93
CA ALA A 17 -0.89 19.17 2.71
C ALA A 17 0.21 18.56 1.84
N GLY A 18 0.32 19.01 0.58
CA GLY A 18 1.33 18.56 -0.36
C GLY A 18 1.01 17.25 -1.05
N SER A 19 2.03 16.63 -1.61
CA SER A 19 1.96 15.34 -2.28
C SER A 19 3.12 14.48 -1.84
N SER A 20 2.90 13.20 -1.67
CA SER A 20 3.98 12.27 -1.34
C SER A 20 3.69 10.88 -1.89
N ARG A 21 4.73 10.10 -2.06
CA ARG A 21 4.64 8.73 -2.54
C ARG A 21 5.28 7.80 -1.54
N LEU A 22 4.63 6.68 -1.30
CA LEU A 22 5.13 5.70 -0.34
C LEU A 22 4.76 4.26 -0.71
N VAL A 23 5.54 3.34 -0.21
CA VAL A 23 5.25 1.92 -0.21
C VAL A 23 5.50 1.35 1.18
N TYR A 24 4.70 0.39 1.60
CA TYR A 24 4.95 -0.32 2.85
C TYR A 24 4.55 -1.79 2.80
N LEU A 25 5.21 -2.57 3.65
CA LEU A 25 4.87 -3.94 3.97
C LEU A 25 4.24 -3.98 5.36
N ALA A 26 2.99 -4.42 5.43
CA ALA A 26 2.30 -4.65 6.69
C ALA A 26 1.99 -6.13 6.86
N ILE A 27 2.04 -6.59 8.10
CA ILE A 27 1.67 -7.95 8.50
C ILE A 27 0.49 -7.92 9.45
N PRO A 28 -0.41 -8.93 9.42
CA PRO A 28 -1.45 -9.08 10.42
C PRO A 28 -0.81 -9.43 11.77
N VAL A 29 -1.30 -8.79 12.83
CA VAL A 29 -0.83 -9.02 14.20
C VAL A 29 -2.00 -9.13 15.15
N LYS A 30 -1.75 -9.80 16.28
CA LYS A 30 -2.66 -9.89 17.41
C LYS A 30 -1.92 -9.48 18.68
N GLN A 31 -2.53 -8.61 19.48
CA GLN A 31 -1.97 -8.21 20.76
C GLN A 31 -1.95 -9.39 21.73
N SER A 32 -0.80 -9.64 22.37
CA SER A 32 -0.64 -10.71 23.36
C SER A 32 -1.61 -10.51 24.53
N GLY A 33 -2.26 -11.59 24.96
CA GLY A 33 -3.22 -11.55 26.06
C GLY A 33 -4.55 -10.85 25.74
N SER A 34 -4.80 -10.47 24.49
CA SER A 34 -6.00 -9.75 24.05
C SER A 34 -6.66 -10.43 22.84
N THR A 35 -7.90 -10.06 22.56
CA THR A 35 -8.58 -10.40 21.30
C THR A 35 -8.35 -9.35 20.20
N THR A 36 -7.66 -8.25 20.51
CA THR A 36 -7.42 -7.16 19.57
C THR A 36 -6.49 -7.59 18.47
N VAL A 37 -6.98 -7.48 17.25
CA VAL A 37 -6.23 -7.77 16.00
C VAL A 37 -6.02 -6.49 15.21
N GLY A 38 -5.00 -6.47 14.37
CA GLY A 38 -4.69 -5.34 13.49
C GLY A 38 -3.54 -5.66 12.56
N GLN A 39 -2.83 -4.64 12.17
CA GLN A 39 -1.66 -4.71 11.30
C GLN A 39 -0.47 -4.01 11.95
N MET A 40 0.72 -4.39 11.54
CA MET A 40 1.97 -3.71 11.89
C MET A 40 2.77 -3.47 10.61
N ILE A 41 3.21 -2.24 10.40
CA ILE A 41 4.10 -1.90 9.29
C ILE A 41 5.52 -2.29 9.70
N ILE A 42 6.11 -3.23 9.00
CA ILE A 42 7.44 -3.78 9.31
C ILE A 42 8.55 -3.20 8.45
N ALA A 43 8.22 -2.68 7.29
CA ALA A 43 9.15 -1.97 6.40
C ALA A 43 8.36 -0.99 5.52
N GLY A 44 8.99 0.10 5.12
CA GLY A 44 8.40 1.05 4.19
C GLY A 44 9.42 2.02 3.64
N LEU A 45 9.15 2.52 2.44
CA LEU A 45 9.92 3.56 1.76
C LEU A 45 8.99 4.71 1.41
N THR A 46 9.47 5.93 1.53
CA THR A 46 8.68 7.14 1.26
C THR A 46 9.51 8.23 0.63
N SER A 47 8.88 9.09 -0.17
CA SER A 47 9.50 10.33 -0.68
C SER A 47 9.68 11.38 0.41
N ASP A 48 8.88 11.34 1.48
CA ASP A 48 9.01 12.23 2.64
C ASP A 48 8.71 11.48 3.95
N PRO A 49 9.74 11.20 4.77
CA PRO A 49 9.54 10.53 6.05
C PRO A 49 8.69 11.30 7.06
N LYS A 50 8.57 12.64 6.93
CA LYS A 50 7.75 13.46 7.84
C LYS A 50 6.27 13.27 7.57
N ASP A 51 5.92 12.97 6.33
CA ASP A 51 4.55 12.74 5.88
C ASP A 51 4.17 11.26 5.85
N ALA A 52 5.07 10.37 6.26
CA ALA A 52 4.78 8.94 6.26
C ALA A 52 3.59 8.65 7.17
N PRO A 53 2.53 8.04 6.65
CA PRO A 53 1.38 7.69 7.47
C PRO A 53 1.73 6.53 8.39
N GLY A 54 1.22 6.63 9.56
CA GLY A 54 1.39 5.60 10.55
C GLY A 54 2.33 6.04 11.66
N PRO A 55 2.09 5.46 12.84
CA PRO A 55 2.61 6.01 14.07
C PRO A 55 4.10 5.78 14.27
N PHE A 56 4.85 5.14 13.34
CA PHE A 56 5.88 4.29 13.92
C PHE A 56 7.20 4.23 13.17
N GLY A 57 7.55 5.24 12.39
CA GLY A 57 8.94 5.46 11.97
C GLY A 57 9.65 4.33 11.19
N ASN A 58 8.93 3.34 10.70
CA ASN A 58 9.51 2.23 9.95
C ASN A 58 9.73 2.53 8.46
N TYR A 59 9.71 3.80 8.12
CA TYR A 59 9.94 4.24 6.76
C TYR A 59 11.35 4.79 6.62
N GLU A 60 12.01 4.39 5.54
CA GLU A 60 13.23 5.04 5.07
C GLU A 60 12.93 6.04 3.96
N LEU A 61 13.80 7.03 3.82
CA LEU A 61 13.76 7.93 2.67
C LEU A 61 14.15 7.17 1.41
N ALA A 62 13.25 7.16 0.44
CA ALA A 62 13.55 6.63 -0.88
C ALA A 62 14.43 7.63 -1.65
N THR A 63 15.59 7.20 -2.08
CA THR A 63 16.47 7.95 -3.00
C THR A 63 15.97 7.89 -4.43
N THR A 64 15.23 6.81 -4.78
CA THR A 64 14.44 6.70 -5.99
C THR A 64 12.98 6.44 -5.57
N ASN A 65 12.05 7.23 -6.09
CA ASN A 65 10.62 7.00 -5.94
C ASN A 65 9.94 7.34 -7.26
N ARG A 66 9.72 6.35 -8.10
CA ARG A 66 9.11 6.52 -9.42
C ARG A 66 7.80 5.77 -9.51
N MET A 67 6.82 6.38 -10.17
CA MET A 67 5.60 5.74 -10.61
C MET A 67 5.26 6.25 -12.00
N ASP A 68 5.16 5.32 -12.94
CA ASP A 68 4.70 5.58 -14.28
C ASP A 68 3.36 4.88 -14.48
N ARG A 69 2.37 5.61 -14.98
CA ARG A 69 1.06 5.05 -15.29
C ARG A 69 0.66 5.44 -16.70
N SER A 70 0.21 4.45 -17.48
CA SER A 70 -0.43 4.69 -18.76
C SER A 70 -1.82 4.04 -18.79
N VAL A 71 -2.75 4.70 -19.45
CA VAL A 71 -4.12 4.23 -19.62
C VAL A 71 -4.47 4.23 -21.12
N THR A 72 -4.88 3.09 -21.61
CA THR A 72 -5.31 2.90 -22.99
C THR A 72 -6.77 2.51 -23.02
N VAL A 73 -7.59 3.27 -23.73
CA VAL A 73 -9.02 2.99 -23.92
C VAL A 73 -9.22 2.43 -25.33
N ALA A 74 -9.77 1.23 -25.43
CA ALA A 74 -10.10 0.56 -26.68
C ALA A 74 -11.55 0.07 -26.63
N GLY A 75 -12.47 0.87 -27.18
CA GLY A 75 -13.90 0.59 -27.12
C GLY A 75 -14.45 0.60 -25.68
N LYS A 76 -14.83 -0.56 -25.18
CA LYS A 76 -15.34 -0.75 -23.81
C LYS A 76 -14.24 -1.04 -22.78
N ASP A 77 -13.07 -1.42 -23.27
CA ASP A 77 -12.01 -1.93 -22.42
C ASP A 77 -11.02 -0.79 -22.11
N THR A 78 -10.62 -0.73 -20.86
CA THR A 78 -9.60 0.20 -20.40
C THR A 78 -8.45 -0.59 -19.80
N MET A 79 -7.31 -0.52 -20.45
CA MET A 79 -6.08 -1.15 -19.99
C MET A 79 -5.26 -0.12 -19.22
N VAL A 80 -4.77 -0.53 -18.05
CA VAL A 80 -3.86 0.26 -17.24
C VAL A 80 -2.55 -0.49 -17.11
N LYS A 81 -1.45 0.22 -17.30
CA LYS A 81 -0.11 -0.23 -17.00
C LYS A 81 0.47 0.68 -15.92
N GLU A 82 1.04 0.08 -14.88
CA GLU A 82 1.70 0.76 -13.77
C GLU A 82 3.07 0.17 -13.50
N ASP A 83 4.06 1.03 -13.38
CA ASP A 83 5.42 0.70 -12.99
C ASP A 83 5.78 1.52 -11.76
N TRP A 84 6.11 0.85 -10.67
CA TRP A 84 6.50 1.46 -9.41
C TRP A 84 7.91 1.06 -9.03
N GLU A 85 8.71 2.02 -8.59
CA GLU A 85 10.07 1.77 -8.13
C GLU A 85 10.38 2.64 -6.91
N PHE A 86 10.79 2.00 -5.83
CA PHE A 86 11.32 2.63 -4.63
C PHE A 86 12.66 2.00 -4.26
N VAL A 87 13.67 2.83 -4.04
CA VAL A 87 15.00 2.41 -3.61
C VAL A 87 15.48 3.31 -2.50
N ALA A 88 15.95 2.77 -1.40
CA ALA A 88 16.62 3.51 -0.32
C ALA A 88 18.15 3.44 -0.43
N ALA A 89 18.85 4.36 0.23
CA ALA A 89 20.31 4.35 0.31
C ALA A 89 20.88 3.08 0.99
N SER A 90 20.09 2.43 1.85
CA SER A 90 20.43 1.13 2.46
C SER A 90 20.43 -0.04 1.46
N GLY A 91 19.96 0.19 0.23
CA GLY A 91 19.73 -0.85 -0.78
C GLY A 91 18.39 -1.56 -0.64
N GLU A 92 17.53 -1.17 0.32
CA GLU A 92 16.16 -1.66 0.40
C GLU A 92 15.39 -1.18 -0.83
N ARG A 93 14.70 -2.12 -1.49
CA ARG A 93 14.04 -1.90 -2.78
C ARG A 93 12.69 -2.59 -2.83
N MET A 94 11.68 -1.85 -3.32
CA MET A 94 10.35 -2.38 -3.61
C MET A 94 9.91 -1.91 -5.00
N GLU A 95 9.60 -2.87 -5.87
CA GLU A 95 9.19 -2.62 -7.26
C GLU A 95 7.93 -3.42 -7.58
N VAL A 96 7.08 -2.85 -8.43
CA VAL A 96 5.94 -3.55 -9.03
C VAL A 96 5.81 -3.13 -10.48
N HIS A 97 5.63 -4.12 -11.35
CA HIS A 97 5.16 -3.97 -12.70
C HIS A 97 3.80 -4.64 -12.82
N LEU A 98 2.80 -3.91 -13.29
CA LEU A 98 1.42 -4.37 -13.34
C LEU A 98 0.71 -3.88 -14.59
N THR A 99 0.10 -4.81 -15.34
CA THR A 99 -0.83 -4.49 -16.44
C THR A 99 -2.16 -5.18 -16.19
N TYR A 100 -3.26 -4.44 -16.24
CA TYR A 100 -4.58 -4.97 -15.94
C TYR A 100 -5.71 -4.28 -16.72
N GLU A 101 -6.80 -5.01 -16.89
CA GLU A 101 -8.07 -4.50 -17.41
C GLU A 101 -8.84 -3.84 -16.24
N ARG A 102 -9.08 -2.54 -16.32
CA ARG A 102 -9.78 -1.76 -15.30
C ARG A 102 -11.28 -2.08 -15.29
N ALA A 103 -11.87 -2.14 -14.12
CA ALA A 103 -13.31 -2.16 -13.92
C ALA A 103 -13.76 -1.00 -13.02
N PRO A 104 -15.06 -0.71 -12.95
CA PRO A 104 -15.59 0.27 -12.03
C PRO A 104 -15.23 -0.07 -10.58
N ALA A 105 -14.72 0.92 -9.86
CA ALA A 105 -14.42 0.76 -8.44
C ALA A 105 -15.70 0.57 -7.64
N ARG A 106 -15.63 -0.28 -6.62
CA ARG A 106 -16.67 -0.43 -5.61
C ARG A 106 -16.34 0.42 -4.40
N LYS A 107 -17.34 1.12 -3.87
CA LYS A 107 -17.18 1.82 -2.60
C LYS A 107 -17.05 0.78 -1.49
N GLY A 108 -16.05 0.95 -0.64
CA GLY A 108 -15.80 0.15 0.54
C GLY A 108 -15.29 0.99 1.69
N GLY A 109 -15.34 0.45 2.88
CA GLY A 109 -14.75 1.07 4.07
C GLY A 109 -14.20 0.00 5.00
N SER A 110 -13.24 0.40 5.80
CA SER A 110 -12.64 -0.48 6.80
C SER A 110 -12.15 0.33 7.99
N GLU A 111 -12.07 -0.33 9.14
CA GLU A 111 -11.35 0.13 10.30
C GLU A 111 -10.16 -0.80 10.52
N VAL A 112 -8.97 -0.23 10.55
CA VAL A 112 -7.72 -0.98 10.75
C VAL A 112 -6.96 -0.39 11.92
N LYS A 113 -6.53 -1.24 12.84
CA LYS A 113 -5.62 -0.87 13.93
C LYS A 113 -4.19 -1.10 13.46
N PHE A 114 -3.38 -0.05 13.45
CA PHE A 114 -1.95 -0.16 13.18
C PHE A 114 -1.17 -0.11 14.48
N PHE A 115 -0.53 -1.22 14.81
CA PHE A 115 0.28 -1.37 16.02
C PHE A 115 1.69 -0.81 15.83
N SER A 116 2.25 -0.28 16.91
CA SER A 116 3.63 0.13 16.98
C SER A 116 4.58 -1.07 17.04
N PRO A 117 5.62 -1.13 16.21
CA PRO A 117 6.63 -2.17 16.33
C PRO A 117 7.55 -1.98 17.54
N THR A 118 7.65 -0.76 18.06
CA THR A 118 8.48 -0.42 19.23
C THR A 118 7.71 -0.43 20.56
N ASN A 119 6.38 -0.29 20.50
CA ASN A 119 5.49 -0.38 21.67
C ASN A 119 4.24 -1.18 21.30
N PRO A 120 4.24 -2.50 21.48
CA PRO A 120 3.13 -3.38 21.08
C PRO A 120 1.79 -3.09 21.76
N SER A 121 1.77 -2.30 22.83
CA SER A 121 0.55 -1.86 23.51
C SER A 121 -0.07 -0.61 22.87
N SER A 122 0.65 0.06 21.97
CA SER A 122 0.21 1.28 21.32
C SER A 122 -0.23 1.00 19.88
N TYR A 123 -1.38 1.54 19.49
CA TYR A 123 -1.87 1.48 18.13
C TYR A 123 -2.64 2.75 17.77
N GLN A 124 -2.82 2.98 16.47
CA GLN A 124 -3.74 3.98 15.94
C GLN A 124 -4.86 3.30 15.17
N ILE A 125 -6.03 3.90 15.17
CA ILE A 125 -7.20 3.43 14.45
C ILE A 125 -7.32 4.23 13.16
N PHE A 126 -7.22 3.54 12.02
CA PHE A 126 -7.44 4.12 10.71
C PHE A 126 -8.83 3.75 10.24
N LYS A 127 -9.69 4.75 10.07
CA LYS A 127 -10.98 4.61 9.39
C LYS A 127 -10.80 5.02 7.95
N ILE A 128 -11.03 4.10 7.04
CA ILE A 128 -10.73 4.25 5.61
C ILE A 128 -12.03 4.11 4.83
N GLU A 129 -12.33 5.08 3.99
CA GLU A 129 -13.30 4.97 2.90
C GLU A 129 -12.53 4.99 1.59
N GLN A 130 -12.89 4.10 0.66
CA GLN A 130 -12.12 3.94 -0.57
C GLN A 130 -12.98 3.45 -1.74
N GLY A 131 -12.56 3.77 -2.95
CA GLY A 131 -12.99 3.11 -4.17
C GLY A 131 -11.97 2.03 -4.53
N ILE A 132 -12.38 0.76 -4.47
CA ILE A 132 -11.51 -0.38 -4.71
C ILE A 132 -11.94 -1.16 -5.95
N ASP A 133 -10.97 -1.55 -6.77
CA ASP A 133 -11.12 -2.50 -7.87
C ASP A 133 -10.27 -3.74 -7.57
N ILE A 134 -10.92 -4.87 -7.28
CA ILE A 134 -10.27 -6.15 -7.06
C ILE A 134 -9.97 -6.77 -8.43
N MET A 135 -8.70 -6.79 -8.82
CA MET A 135 -8.26 -7.25 -10.14
C MET A 135 -7.98 -8.75 -10.18
N ARG A 136 -7.45 -9.28 -9.09
CA ARG A 136 -7.15 -10.70 -8.88
C ARG A 136 -7.46 -11.08 -7.44
N ASN A 137 -8.07 -12.24 -7.23
CA ASN A 137 -8.22 -12.84 -5.91
C ASN A 137 -8.20 -14.37 -6.02
N ALA A 138 -7.17 -15.00 -5.44
CA ALA A 138 -6.98 -16.45 -5.52
C ALA A 138 -7.92 -17.23 -4.58
N THR A 139 -8.56 -16.57 -3.60
CA THR A 139 -9.43 -17.23 -2.60
C THR A 139 -10.93 -17.15 -2.96
N VAL A 140 -11.28 -16.29 -3.90
CA VAL A 140 -12.65 -16.10 -4.36
C VAL A 140 -12.66 -16.27 -5.88
N PRO A 141 -13.61 -17.03 -6.47
CA PRO A 141 -13.74 -17.14 -7.92
C PRO A 141 -14.11 -15.77 -8.52
N VAL A 142 -13.12 -14.98 -8.80
CA VAL A 142 -13.23 -13.69 -9.47
C VAL A 142 -12.51 -13.80 -10.80
N ARG A 143 -13.06 -13.16 -11.83
CA ARG A 143 -12.35 -13.02 -13.10
C ARG A 143 -10.99 -12.36 -12.85
N ASP A 144 -9.91 -13.05 -13.18
CA ASP A 144 -8.58 -12.49 -13.16
C ASP A 144 -8.43 -11.52 -14.35
N ARG A 145 -8.25 -10.23 -14.04
CA ARG A 145 -8.09 -9.16 -15.01
C ARG A 145 -6.64 -8.69 -15.14
N VAL A 146 -5.74 -9.29 -14.38
CA VAL A 146 -4.31 -9.03 -14.47
C VAL A 146 -3.74 -9.73 -15.70
N LYS A 147 -3.09 -8.97 -16.57
CA LYS A 147 -2.49 -9.47 -17.80
C LYS A 147 -1.00 -9.74 -17.65
N ASP A 148 -0.34 -8.88 -16.86
CA ASP A 148 1.08 -9.01 -16.56
C ASP A 148 1.31 -8.50 -15.13
N PHE A 149 2.18 -9.19 -14.39
CA PHE A 149 2.50 -8.84 -13.03
C PHE A 149 3.85 -9.40 -12.63
N SER A 150 4.70 -8.52 -12.15
CA SER A 150 5.91 -8.91 -11.42
C SER A 150 6.15 -7.94 -10.27
N TYR A 151 6.85 -8.40 -9.25
CA TYR A 151 7.28 -7.57 -8.14
C TYR A 151 8.68 -7.97 -7.69
N LYS A 152 9.35 -7.03 -7.02
CA LYS A 152 10.62 -7.27 -6.36
C LYS A 152 10.62 -6.56 -5.02
N ALA A 153 10.94 -7.31 -3.97
CA ALA A 153 11.21 -6.78 -2.65
C ALA A 153 12.53 -7.39 -2.19
N ALA A 154 13.55 -6.57 -1.97
CA ALA A 154 14.90 -7.04 -1.70
C ALA A 154 15.71 -6.02 -0.91
N GLY A 155 16.86 -6.45 -0.40
CA GLY A 155 17.79 -5.63 0.35
C GLY A 155 17.30 -5.29 1.76
N GLY A 156 18.17 -4.73 2.59
CA GLY A 156 17.86 -4.26 3.92
C GLY A 156 17.02 -5.23 4.75
N ARG A 157 15.93 -4.74 5.31
CA ARG A 157 14.97 -5.52 6.11
C ARG A 157 14.13 -6.50 5.29
N LEU A 158 14.02 -6.28 3.97
CA LEU A 158 13.18 -7.08 3.08
C LEU A 158 13.85 -8.38 2.64
N GLY A 159 15.17 -8.36 2.44
CA GLY A 159 15.89 -9.51 1.91
C GLY A 159 15.58 -10.83 2.61
N PRO A 160 15.55 -10.90 3.96
CA PRO A 160 15.22 -12.12 4.68
C PRO A 160 13.75 -12.55 4.59
N LEU A 161 12.84 -11.66 4.14
CA LEU A 161 11.40 -11.89 4.11
C LEU A 161 10.90 -12.38 2.75
N PHE A 162 11.70 -12.18 1.70
CA PHE A 162 11.32 -12.51 0.32
C PHE A 162 12.35 -13.47 -0.27
N ASP A 163 12.01 -14.74 -0.30
CA ASP A 163 12.87 -15.84 -0.76
C ASP A 163 12.38 -16.49 -2.06
N GLY A 164 11.28 -15.99 -2.63
CA GLY A 164 10.67 -16.50 -3.85
C GLY A 164 9.58 -17.56 -3.61
N SER A 165 9.28 -17.91 -2.36
CA SER A 165 8.20 -18.85 -2.01
C SER A 165 6.84 -18.16 -1.84
N GLU A 166 6.80 -16.84 -1.90
CA GLU A 166 5.61 -16.04 -1.67
C GLU A 166 4.53 -16.30 -2.73
N ARG A 167 3.30 -16.28 -2.26
CA ARG A 167 2.12 -16.38 -3.13
C ARG A 167 1.29 -15.10 -3.07
N VAL A 168 1.07 -14.51 -4.23
CA VAL A 168 0.15 -13.36 -4.34
C VAL A 168 -1.27 -13.88 -4.29
N VAL A 169 -1.99 -13.52 -3.23
CA VAL A 169 -3.39 -13.94 -3.00
C VAL A 169 -4.37 -12.96 -3.62
N SER A 170 -4.09 -11.65 -3.55
CA SER A 170 -4.96 -10.61 -4.12
C SER A 170 -4.11 -9.50 -4.71
N ILE A 171 -4.64 -8.86 -5.76
CA ILE A 171 -4.13 -7.62 -6.34
C ILE A 171 -5.31 -6.68 -6.50
N ASP A 172 -5.24 -5.54 -5.80
CA ASP A 172 -6.30 -4.56 -5.73
C ASP A 172 -5.76 -3.19 -6.14
N SER A 173 -6.57 -2.39 -6.85
CA SER A 173 -6.26 -0.99 -7.17
C SER A 173 -7.20 -0.06 -6.42
N PHE A 174 -6.65 0.96 -5.77
CA PHE A 174 -7.42 2.02 -5.14
C PHE A 174 -7.53 3.21 -6.10
N HIS A 175 -8.76 3.63 -6.40
CA HIS A 175 -8.99 4.78 -7.26
C HIS A 175 -9.00 6.10 -6.49
N TRP A 176 -9.45 6.04 -5.26
CA TRP A 176 -9.43 7.13 -4.27
C TRP A 176 -9.55 6.54 -2.87
N TYR A 177 -9.10 7.27 -1.87
CA TYR A 177 -9.38 6.94 -0.49
C TYR A 177 -9.47 8.20 0.38
N ASN A 178 -10.26 8.11 1.45
CA ASN A 178 -10.30 9.06 2.54
C ASN A 178 -9.93 8.34 3.83
N ARG A 179 -9.18 8.99 4.69
CA ARG A 179 -8.67 8.39 5.91
C ARG A 179 -8.78 9.33 7.11
N GLY A 180 -9.44 8.86 8.17
CA GLY A 180 -9.34 9.43 9.51
C GLY A 180 -8.37 8.61 10.38
N ILE A 181 -7.56 9.29 11.19
CA ILE A 181 -6.64 8.67 12.16
C ILE A 181 -7.11 9.04 13.55
N TYR A 182 -7.29 8.03 14.41
CA TYR A 182 -7.78 8.20 15.77
C TYR A 182 -6.82 7.51 16.74
N LEU A 183 -6.69 8.10 17.92
CA LEU A 183 -6.06 7.44 19.04
C LEU A 183 -7.09 6.55 19.76
N PRO A 184 -6.66 5.43 20.36
CA PRO A 184 -7.52 4.57 21.15
C PRO A 184 -7.99 5.26 22.44
#